data_4eaf0d02c546695fde55dadffe5bee90
#
_entry.id   4eaf0d02c546695fde55dadffe5bee90
#
_cell.length_a   1.000
_cell.length_b   1.000
_cell.length_c   1.000
_cell.angle_alpha   90.00
_cell.angle_beta   90.00
_cell.angle_gamma   90.00
#
_symmetry.space_group_name_H-M   'P 1'
#
loop_
_entity.id
_entity.type
_entity.pdbx_description
1 polymer ?
#
loop_
_entity_poly.entity_id
_entity_poly.type
_entity_poly.pdbx_seq_one_letter_code
_entity_poly.pdbx_strand_id
1 'polypeptide(L)'
;MSDLREKLALDKSIASRVARAVRMTDVAAAGRELPAAAALRQIVAKCEKLGASKRLAAQARNAIDDFDAAINAFPGDRTALITALAGAGAIRVGGSERRSEVKVSERKLRAARRGAYNASLFAQGICCETQACIQVLLPAPDGEKVGQALVMQTAGLRRLRPGYPHTIFSIRGRDDTNTSFDRVTLTNEPMQDDPGVALIRDFCTDVASQVRLERIGRIHSLVLDPQSPPLDEPMDFAFGLINLRFTSRRETETTKWTATSYTVTRATRVLLREVLVHRATFGEVSPASLFTVDSTPMVQPELNGPDPTGRGRVDQGEGMVAMGQGYRTRGKPGEDFAVPLALRAFELLGHDPDEFDRFRLVVEYPLPLVRSEVWIRLNA
;
A
#
# COMPACT_ATOMS: atom_id res chain seq x y z
N MET A 1 22.96 -29.26 20.44
CA MET A 1 22.05 -29.83 19.40
C MET A 1 22.22 -31.34 19.21
N SER A 2 23.45 -31.85 19.24
CA SER A 2 23.66 -33.32 19.20
C SER A 2 22.88 -34.07 20.28
N ASP A 3 22.92 -33.59 21.53
CA ASP A 3 22.26 -34.20 22.69
C ASP A 3 20.73 -34.36 22.56
N LEU A 4 20.02 -33.38 22.04
CA LEU A 4 18.56 -33.49 21.84
C LEU A 4 18.22 -34.53 20.76
N ARG A 5 19.02 -34.61 19.71
CA ARG A 5 18.83 -35.57 18.63
C ARG A 5 19.11 -36.99 19.10
N GLU A 6 20.22 -37.20 19.78
CA GLU A 6 20.67 -38.55 20.23
C GLU A 6 19.81 -39.08 21.39
N LYS A 7 19.62 -38.28 22.45
CA LYS A 7 18.87 -38.71 23.64
C LYS A 7 17.39 -38.92 23.40
N LEU A 8 16.78 -38.11 22.55
CA LEU A 8 15.34 -38.19 22.26
C LEU A 8 15.02 -38.90 20.92
N ALA A 9 16.03 -39.35 20.19
CA ALA A 9 15.86 -39.96 18.86
C ALA A 9 14.91 -39.16 17.97
N LEU A 10 15.18 -37.85 17.86
CA LEU A 10 14.38 -36.89 17.07
C LEU A 10 14.97 -36.73 15.68
N ASP A 11 14.10 -36.46 14.72
CA ASP A 11 14.53 -35.96 13.41
C ASP A 11 15.36 -34.67 13.56
N LYS A 12 16.38 -34.49 12.69
CA LYS A 12 17.30 -33.37 12.72
C LYS A 12 16.55 -32.03 12.57
N SER A 13 15.51 -31.98 11.74
CA SER A 13 14.72 -30.79 11.51
C SER A 13 13.91 -30.41 12.75
N ILE A 14 13.28 -31.37 13.39
CA ILE A 14 12.48 -31.19 14.62
C ILE A 14 13.40 -30.74 15.77
N ALA A 15 14.51 -31.40 15.98
CA ALA A 15 15.48 -31.04 17.03
C ALA A 15 16.02 -29.62 16.85
N SER A 16 16.35 -29.25 15.61
CA SER A 16 16.81 -27.90 15.27
C SER A 16 15.76 -26.84 15.52
N ARG A 17 14.50 -27.08 15.15
CA ARG A 17 13.38 -26.16 15.36
C ARG A 17 13.10 -25.94 16.83
N VAL A 18 13.00 -26.99 17.62
CA VAL A 18 12.80 -26.90 19.09
C VAL A 18 13.95 -26.12 19.74
N ALA A 19 15.19 -26.46 19.40
CA ALA A 19 16.37 -25.76 19.96
C ALA A 19 16.40 -24.26 19.60
N ARG A 20 15.88 -23.86 18.43
CA ARG A 20 15.73 -22.46 18.06
C ARG A 20 14.59 -21.80 18.82
N ALA A 21 13.42 -22.44 18.88
CA ALA A 21 12.26 -21.90 19.58
C ALA A 21 12.57 -21.56 21.04
N VAL A 22 13.23 -22.47 21.77
CA VAL A 22 13.59 -22.28 23.20
C VAL A 22 14.54 -21.11 23.44
N ARG A 23 15.33 -20.70 22.44
CA ARG A 23 16.26 -19.57 22.56
C ARG A 23 15.65 -18.23 22.17
N MET A 24 14.43 -18.23 21.66
CA MET A 24 13.76 -17.01 21.23
C MET A 24 13.02 -16.35 22.40
N THR A 25 13.20 -15.06 22.53
CA THR A 25 12.46 -14.21 23.49
C THR A 25 11.17 -13.65 22.90
N ASP A 26 11.07 -13.64 21.57
CA ASP A 26 9.89 -13.19 20.83
C ASP A 26 8.93 -14.37 20.67
N VAL A 27 7.72 -14.25 21.22
CA VAL A 27 6.69 -15.30 21.21
C VAL A 27 6.26 -15.69 19.79
N ALA A 28 6.10 -14.72 18.88
CA ALA A 28 5.72 -14.99 17.50
C ALA A 28 6.84 -15.71 16.74
N ALA A 29 8.11 -15.31 16.98
CA ALA A 29 9.26 -15.99 16.40
C ALA A 29 9.40 -17.41 16.93
N ALA A 30 9.25 -17.62 18.25
CA ALA A 30 9.24 -18.94 18.85
C ALA A 30 8.10 -19.80 18.28
N GLY A 31 6.90 -19.24 18.15
CA GLY A 31 5.75 -19.89 17.56
C GLY A 31 5.98 -20.39 16.12
N ARG A 32 6.76 -19.67 15.29
CA ARG A 32 7.12 -20.11 13.92
C ARG A 32 8.03 -21.35 13.93
N GLU A 33 8.93 -21.41 14.90
CA GLU A 33 9.89 -22.50 15.01
C GLU A 33 9.33 -23.74 15.69
N LEU A 34 8.30 -23.63 16.54
CA LEU A 34 7.70 -24.80 17.18
C LEU A 34 7.24 -25.83 16.14
N PRO A 35 7.45 -27.12 16.32
CA PRO A 35 6.82 -28.18 15.54
C PRO A 35 5.29 -28.20 15.72
N ALA A 36 4.60 -29.04 14.96
CA ALA A 36 3.17 -29.31 15.16
C ALA A 36 2.89 -29.89 16.56
N ALA A 37 1.70 -29.61 17.11
CA ALA A 37 1.33 -30.07 18.47
C ALA A 37 1.53 -31.58 18.68
N ALA A 38 1.21 -32.40 17.67
CA ALA A 38 1.43 -33.84 17.72
C ALA A 38 2.92 -34.20 17.91
N ALA A 39 3.84 -33.54 17.22
CA ALA A 39 5.27 -33.76 17.38
C ALA A 39 5.78 -33.29 18.75
N LEU A 40 5.24 -32.16 19.25
CA LEU A 40 5.57 -31.67 20.59
C LEU A 40 5.10 -32.65 21.68
N ARG A 41 3.89 -33.25 21.58
CA ARG A 41 3.39 -34.29 22.50
C ARG A 41 4.28 -35.52 22.49
N GLN A 42 4.79 -35.94 21.32
CA GLN A 42 5.75 -37.04 21.23
C GLN A 42 7.08 -36.74 21.94
N ILE A 43 7.57 -35.49 21.80
CA ILE A 43 8.79 -35.07 22.50
C ILE A 43 8.60 -35.13 24.01
N VAL A 44 7.49 -34.63 24.53
CA VAL A 44 7.18 -34.70 25.99
C VAL A 44 7.12 -36.13 26.46
N ALA A 45 6.46 -37.03 25.73
CA ALA A 45 6.39 -38.46 26.09
C ALA A 45 7.79 -39.14 26.11
N LYS A 46 8.68 -38.76 25.18
CA LYS A 46 10.07 -39.23 25.18
C LYS A 46 10.87 -38.71 26.38
N CYS A 47 10.69 -37.44 26.72
CA CYS A 47 11.31 -36.83 27.89
C CYS A 47 10.89 -37.53 29.20
N GLU A 48 9.61 -37.89 29.33
CA GLU A 48 9.13 -38.66 30.50
C GLU A 48 9.78 -40.01 30.62
N LYS A 49 9.92 -40.74 29.50
CA LYS A 49 10.62 -42.05 29.48
C LYS A 49 12.08 -41.93 29.89
N LEU A 50 12.69 -40.77 29.70
CA LEU A 50 14.06 -40.48 30.11
C LEU A 50 14.16 -39.88 31.52
N GLY A 51 13.06 -39.90 32.31
CA GLY A 51 13.06 -39.46 33.69
C GLY A 51 12.73 -37.99 33.92
N ALA A 52 12.15 -37.31 32.96
CA ALA A 52 11.68 -35.93 33.17
C ALA A 52 10.58 -35.89 34.25
N SER A 53 10.58 -34.85 35.05
CA SER A 53 9.60 -34.63 36.12
C SER A 53 8.16 -34.70 35.58
N LYS A 54 7.31 -35.52 36.21
CA LYS A 54 5.87 -35.64 35.87
C LYS A 54 5.16 -34.27 35.87
N ARG A 55 5.55 -33.38 36.81
CA ARG A 55 5.01 -32.04 36.91
C ARG A 55 5.35 -31.20 35.67
N LEU A 56 6.61 -31.21 35.23
CA LEU A 56 7.05 -30.47 34.04
C LEU A 56 6.42 -31.03 32.78
N ALA A 57 6.29 -32.36 32.69
CA ALA A 57 5.64 -32.97 31.53
C ALA A 57 4.14 -32.62 31.46
N ALA A 58 3.44 -32.57 32.60
CA ALA A 58 2.06 -32.12 32.64
C ALA A 58 1.92 -30.64 32.22
N GLN A 59 2.79 -29.76 32.74
CA GLN A 59 2.80 -28.33 32.32
C GLN A 59 3.06 -28.18 30.82
N ALA A 60 4.00 -28.95 30.27
CA ALA A 60 4.29 -28.90 28.83
C ALA A 60 3.10 -29.40 27.99
N ARG A 61 2.38 -30.45 28.42
CA ARG A 61 1.16 -30.91 27.72
C ARG A 61 0.08 -29.84 27.73
N ASN A 62 -0.21 -29.24 28.89
CA ASN A 62 -1.20 -28.16 28.98
C ASN A 62 -0.85 -27.00 28.06
N ALA A 63 0.42 -26.56 28.06
CA ALA A 63 0.87 -25.49 27.15
C ALA A 63 0.75 -25.88 25.66
N ILE A 64 0.96 -27.16 25.31
CA ILE A 64 0.76 -27.65 23.93
C ILE A 64 -0.72 -27.63 23.57
N ASP A 65 -1.58 -28.07 24.50
CA ASP A 65 -3.03 -28.11 24.29
C ASP A 65 -3.62 -26.69 24.17
N ASP A 66 -3.16 -25.74 25.00
CA ASP A 66 -3.52 -24.34 24.90
C ASP A 66 -3.09 -23.72 23.55
N PHE A 67 -1.87 -24.04 23.08
CA PHE A 67 -1.37 -23.60 21.80
C PHE A 67 -2.17 -24.20 20.63
N ASP A 68 -2.50 -25.48 20.70
CA ASP A 68 -3.31 -26.16 19.67
C ASP A 68 -4.74 -25.59 19.65
N ALA A 69 -5.34 -25.37 20.83
CA ALA A 69 -6.64 -24.72 20.97
C ALA A 69 -6.64 -23.30 20.38
N ALA A 70 -5.59 -22.53 20.65
CA ALA A 70 -5.45 -21.18 20.10
C ALA A 70 -5.37 -21.17 18.57
N ILE A 71 -4.63 -22.13 17.96
CA ILE A 71 -4.58 -22.31 16.51
C ILE A 71 -5.97 -22.62 15.95
N ASN A 72 -6.68 -23.56 16.58
CA ASN A 72 -7.99 -24.02 16.10
C ASN A 72 -9.10 -22.97 16.28
N ALA A 73 -8.98 -22.11 17.30
CA ALA A 73 -9.93 -21.02 17.57
C ALA A 73 -9.68 -19.77 16.70
N PHE A 74 -8.48 -19.64 16.14
CA PHE A 74 -8.13 -18.45 15.36
C PHE A 74 -8.66 -18.55 13.92
N PRO A 75 -9.31 -17.50 13.37
CA PRO A 75 -9.74 -17.50 11.98
C PRO A 75 -8.53 -17.61 11.03
N GLY A 76 -8.42 -18.72 10.34
CA GLY A 76 -7.31 -19.03 9.45
C GLY A 76 -6.49 -20.23 9.94
N ASP A 77 -5.21 -20.22 9.62
CA ASP A 77 -4.28 -21.28 9.99
C ASP A 77 -3.26 -20.80 11.05
N ARG A 78 -2.36 -21.69 11.43
CA ARG A 78 -1.23 -21.37 12.31
C ARG A 78 -0.41 -20.17 11.83
N THR A 79 -0.23 -20.02 10.52
CA THR A 79 0.54 -18.91 9.95
C THR A 79 -0.19 -17.58 10.19
N ALA A 80 -1.50 -17.59 10.06
CA ALA A 80 -2.36 -16.42 10.34
C ALA A 80 -2.29 -16.04 11.83
N LEU A 81 -2.42 -16.99 12.75
CA LEU A 81 -2.26 -16.75 14.19
C LEU A 81 -0.89 -16.15 14.53
N ILE A 82 0.19 -16.75 14.01
CA ILE A 82 1.56 -16.28 14.29
C ILE A 82 1.79 -14.89 13.69
N THR A 83 1.20 -14.60 12.54
CA THR A 83 1.27 -13.27 11.92
C THR A 83 0.53 -12.24 12.77
N ALA A 84 -0.65 -12.58 13.27
CA ALA A 84 -1.40 -11.74 14.20
C ALA A 84 -0.63 -11.49 15.51
N LEU A 85 -0.02 -12.53 16.09
CA LEU A 85 0.83 -12.41 17.27
C LEU A 85 2.08 -11.54 17.01
N ALA A 86 2.67 -11.63 15.83
CA ALA A 86 3.79 -10.76 15.46
C ALA A 86 3.35 -9.28 15.34
N GLY A 87 2.15 -9.04 14.84
CA GLY A 87 1.53 -7.72 14.83
C GLY A 87 1.17 -7.23 16.23
N ALA A 88 0.57 -8.10 17.06
CA ALA A 88 0.19 -7.79 18.44
C ALA A 88 1.40 -7.69 19.40
N GLY A 89 2.48 -8.40 19.14
CA GLY A 89 3.74 -8.30 19.90
C GLY A 89 4.44 -6.95 19.76
N ALA A 90 4.01 -6.15 18.78
CA ALA A 90 4.32 -4.71 18.72
C ALA A 90 3.53 -3.90 19.78
N ILE A 91 2.48 -4.47 20.38
CA ILE A 91 1.69 -3.86 21.45
C ILE A 91 2.04 -4.61 22.75
N ARG A 92 3.07 -4.12 23.47
CA ARG A 92 3.34 -4.64 24.82
C ARG A 92 2.18 -4.28 25.75
N VAL A 93 1.45 -5.30 26.19
CA VAL A 93 0.57 -5.23 27.35
C VAL A 93 1.44 -5.24 28.61
N GLY A 94 1.66 -4.07 29.19
CA GLY A 94 2.41 -3.95 30.44
C GLY A 94 2.57 -2.49 30.78
N GLY A 95 1.79 -1.99 31.74
CA GLY A 95 1.73 -0.58 32.12
C GLY A 95 3.07 0.00 32.54
N SER A 96 3.49 1.00 31.85
CA SER A 96 4.09 2.25 32.28
C SER A 96 4.37 3.09 31.03
N GLU A 97 4.05 4.36 31.14
CA GLU A 97 4.12 5.39 30.12
C GLU A 97 5.52 5.58 29.52
N ARG A 98 5.84 4.77 28.53
CA ARG A 98 6.74 5.13 27.43
C ARG A 98 6.31 4.29 26.26
N ARG A 99 5.58 4.88 25.31
CA ARG A 99 5.42 4.37 23.95
C ARG A 99 6.81 4.27 23.32
N SER A 100 7.55 3.20 23.62
CA SER A 100 8.62 2.79 22.74
C SER A 100 7.92 2.19 21.53
N GLU A 101 7.83 2.95 20.45
CA GLU A 101 7.49 2.45 19.13
C GLU A 101 8.39 1.26 18.85
N VAL A 102 7.84 0.07 18.94
CA VAL A 102 8.54 -1.14 18.50
C VAL A 102 8.60 -1.02 16.99
N LYS A 103 9.70 -0.44 16.48
CA LYS A 103 9.98 -0.42 15.04
C LYS A 103 9.94 -1.86 14.53
N VAL A 104 8.85 -2.22 13.86
CA VAL A 104 8.80 -3.49 13.14
C VAL A 104 9.90 -3.42 12.10
N SER A 105 10.78 -4.44 12.07
CA SER A 105 11.89 -4.46 11.12
C SER A 105 11.35 -4.31 9.69
N GLU A 106 11.84 -3.32 8.94
CA GLU A 106 11.49 -3.07 7.54
C GLU A 106 11.57 -4.36 6.70
N ARG A 107 12.56 -5.21 6.94
CA ARG A 107 12.67 -6.52 6.30
C ARG A 107 11.47 -7.42 6.56
N LYS A 108 10.89 -7.40 7.77
CA LYS A 108 9.71 -8.18 8.12
C LYS A 108 8.47 -7.63 7.44
N LEU A 109 8.29 -6.30 7.44
CA LEU A 109 7.18 -5.62 6.74
C LEU A 109 7.24 -5.90 5.24
N ARG A 110 8.41 -5.75 4.60
CA ARG A 110 8.60 -6.06 3.18
C ARG A 110 8.29 -7.51 2.85
N ALA A 111 8.69 -8.45 3.69
CA ALA A 111 8.38 -9.87 3.51
C ALA A 111 6.86 -10.15 3.61
N ALA A 112 6.17 -9.50 4.55
CA ALA A 112 4.71 -9.60 4.70
C ALA A 112 3.98 -8.99 3.50
N ARG A 113 4.39 -7.79 3.05
CA ARG A 113 3.86 -7.14 1.85
C ARG A 113 4.04 -8.00 0.60
N ARG A 114 5.22 -8.63 0.43
CA ARG A 114 5.47 -9.58 -0.68
C ARG A 114 4.55 -10.80 -0.61
N GLY A 115 4.24 -11.29 0.59
CA GLY A 115 3.26 -12.35 0.78
C GLY A 115 1.86 -11.92 0.32
N ALA A 116 1.42 -10.72 0.68
CA ALA A 116 0.14 -10.15 0.24
C ALA A 116 0.11 -9.91 -1.28
N TYR A 117 1.21 -9.43 -1.88
CA TYR A 117 1.36 -9.32 -3.33
C TYR A 117 1.14 -10.66 -4.03
N ASN A 118 1.80 -11.74 -3.57
CA ASN A 118 1.66 -13.06 -4.16
C ASN A 118 0.23 -13.60 -4.05
N ALA A 119 -0.42 -13.39 -2.89
CA ALA A 119 -1.82 -13.80 -2.68
C ALA A 119 -2.77 -13.02 -3.61
N SER A 120 -2.58 -11.70 -3.73
CA SER A 120 -3.36 -10.85 -4.63
C SER A 120 -3.14 -11.22 -6.09
N LEU A 121 -1.90 -11.47 -6.51
CA LEU A 121 -1.56 -11.94 -7.84
C LEU A 121 -2.27 -13.25 -8.17
N PHE A 122 -2.24 -14.22 -7.26
CA PHE A 122 -2.93 -15.50 -7.43
C PHE A 122 -4.45 -15.33 -7.53
N ALA A 123 -5.04 -14.50 -6.67
CA ALA A 123 -6.48 -14.29 -6.62
C ALA A 123 -6.99 -13.50 -7.83
N GLN A 124 -6.32 -12.43 -8.22
CA GLN A 124 -6.75 -11.52 -9.28
C GLN A 124 -6.28 -11.93 -10.68
N GLY A 125 -5.16 -12.65 -10.79
CA GLY A 125 -4.55 -13.02 -12.06
C GLY A 125 -4.03 -11.84 -12.87
N ILE A 126 -3.71 -10.71 -12.21
CA ILE A 126 -3.15 -9.50 -12.83
C ILE A 126 -2.11 -8.87 -11.89
N CYS A 127 -1.03 -8.37 -12.48
CA CYS A 127 0.00 -7.63 -11.74
C CYS A 127 0.62 -6.55 -12.62
N CYS A 128 1.35 -5.64 -11.98
CA CYS A 128 2.22 -4.70 -12.68
C CYS A 128 3.57 -4.57 -11.98
N GLU A 129 4.60 -4.21 -12.75
CA GLU A 129 5.93 -3.96 -12.24
C GLU A 129 5.96 -2.66 -11.42
N THR A 130 5.42 -1.59 -11.99
CA THR A 130 5.41 -0.29 -11.33
C THR A 130 4.07 0.42 -11.49
N GLN A 131 3.69 1.13 -10.45
CA GLN A 131 2.65 2.15 -10.49
C GLN A 131 3.22 3.47 -10.02
N ALA A 132 2.94 4.54 -10.75
CA ALA A 132 3.21 5.90 -10.31
C ALA A 132 1.89 6.67 -10.15
N CYS A 133 1.80 7.44 -9.08
CA CYS A 133 0.73 8.40 -8.85
C CYS A 133 1.38 9.74 -8.51
N ILE A 134 1.36 10.66 -9.46
CA ILE A 134 1.93 12.01 -9.36
C ILE A 134 0.76 12.97 -9.22
N GLN A 135 0.72 13.71 -8.13
CA GLN A 135 -0.32 14.67 -7.81
C GLN A 135 0.30 16.06 -7.74
N VAL A 136 -0.15 16.95 -8.63
CA VAL A 136 0.35 18.32 -8.72
C VAL A 136 -0.74 19.24 -8.21
N LEU A 137 -0.48 19.92 -7.10
CA LEU A 137 -1.37 20.95 -6.56
C LEU A 137 -0.94 22.31 -7.10
N LEU A 138 -1.82 22.93 -7.88
CA LEU A 138 -1.56 24.15 -8.63
C LEU A 138 -2.62 25.22 -8.33
N PRO A 139 -2.33 26.50 -8.56
CA PRO A 139 -3.33 27.54 -8.38
C PRO A 139 -4.50 27.33 -9.34
N ALA A 140 -5.72 27.41 -8.84
CA ALA A 140 -6.90 27.42 -9.71
C ALA A 140 -7.02 28.80 -10.40
N PRO A 141 -7.69 28.88 -11.57
CA PRO A 141 -7.86 30.14 -12.31
C PRO A 141 -8.56 31.25 -11.52
N ASP A 142 -9.41 30.90 -10.57
CA ASP A 142 -10.12 31.84 -9.70
C ASP A 142 -9.26 32.44 -8.56
N GLY A 143 -8.06 31.88 -8.32
CA GLY A 143 -7.16 32.30 -7.25
C GLY A 143 -7.62 31.95 -5.83
N GLU A 144 -8.85 31.48 -5.63
CA GLU A 144 -9.42 31.14 -4.33
C GLU A 144 -9.34 29.62 -4.04
N LYS A 145 -9.27 28.84 -5.09
CA LYS A 145 -9.20 27.38 -5.05
C LYS A 145 -7.81 26.89 -5.42
N VAL A 146 -7.61 25.62 -5.17
CA VAL A 146 -6.47 24.85 -5.61
C VAL A 146 -6.96 23.82 -6.62
N GLY A 147 -6.32 23.79 -7.78
CA GLY A 147 -6.46 22.72 -8.75
C GLY A 147 -5.59 21.53 -8.37
N GLN A 148 -5.97 20.34 -8.83
CA GLN A 148 -5.17 19.13 -8.71
C GLN A 148 -5.01 18.48 -10.07
N ALA A 149 -3.80 18.43 -10.59
CA ALA A 149 -3.49 17.51 -11.67
C ALA A 149 -3.13 16.14 -11.08
N LEU A 150 -3.75 15.11 -11.61
CA LEU A 150 -3.50 13.71 -11.26
C LEU A 150 -2.91 13.01 -12.49
N VAL A 151 -1.67 12.57 -12.38
CA VAL A 151 -0.98 11.82 -13.43
C VAL A 151 -0.66 10.44 -12.88
N MET A 152 -1.08 9.43 -13.60
CA MET A 152 -0.90 8.04 -13.19
C MET A 152 -0.23 7.22 -14.29
N GLN A 153 0.64 6.31 -13.90
CA GLN A 153 1.25 5.32 -14.77
C GLN A 153 1.10 3.95 -14.17
N THR A 154 0.78 2.99 -15.01
CA THR A 154 0.90 1.57 -14.73
C THR A 154 1.82 0.99 -15.79
N ALA A 155 3.03 0.54 -15.40
CA ALA A 155 3.99 -0.03 -16.33
C ALA A 155 4.24 -1.51 -16.03
N GLY A 156 4.47 -2.28 -17.10
CA GLY A 156 4.64 -3.72 -17.03
C GLY A 156 3.39 -4.44 -16.51
N LEU A 157 2.20 -3.95 -16.88
CA LEU A 157 0.95 -4.64 -16.55
C LEU A 157 0.88 -5.97 -17.29
N ARG A 158 0.70 -7.06 -16.55
CA ARG A 158 0.57 -8.42 -17.11
C ARG A 158 -0.72 -9.04 -16.63
N ARG A 159 -1.45 -9.63 -17.55
CA ARG A 159 -2.60 -10.48 -17.26
C ARG A 159 -2.16 -11.93 -17.30
N LEU A 160 -2.33 -12.65 -16.20
CA LEU A 160 -1.94 -14.07 -16.07
C LEU A 160 -3.13 -15.01 -16.11
N ARG A 161 -4.36 -14.47 -16.12
CA ARG A 161 -5.59 -15.26 -16.17
C ARG A 161 -6.53 -14.68 -17.22
N PRO A 162 -6.99 -15.49 -18.21
CA PRO A 162 -7.95 -15.05 -19.20
C PRO A 162 -9.38 -14.96 -18.64
N GLY A 163 -10.27 -14.32 -19.37
CA GLY A 163 -11.71 -14.39 -19.15
C GLY A 163 -12.30 -13.34 -18.23
N TYR A 164 -11.47 -12.50 -17.60
CA TYR A 164 -11.98 -11.42 -16.74
C TYR A 164 -11.60 -10.04 -17.29
N PRO A 165 -12.57 -9.12 -17.38
CA PRO A 165 -12.27 -7.73 -17.69
C PRO A 165 -11.51 -7.09 -16.51
N HIS A 166 -10.51 -6.26 -16.81
CA HIS A 166 -9.78 -5.51 -15.80
C HIS A 166 -9.92 -4.02 -16.05
N THR A 167 -10.46 -3.31 -15.08
CA THR A 167 -10.53 -1.86 -15.12
C THR A 167 -9.13 -1.27 -14.99
N ILE A 168 -8.73 -0.51 -16.00
CA ILE A 168 -7.45 0.20 -16.03
C ILE A 168 -7.61 1.54 -15.31
N PHE A 169 -8.65 2.27 -15.67
CA PHE A 169 -8.94 3.60 -15.17
C PHE A 169 -10.45 3.84 -15.17
N SER A 170 -10.93 4.56 -14.17
CA SER A 170 -12.33 4.97 -14.09
C SER A 170 -12.45 6.42 -13.67
N ILE A 171 -13.41 7.08 -14.27
CA ILE A 171 -13.87 8.41 -13.84
C ILE A 171 -15.34 8.33 -13.43
N ARG A 172 -15.72 9.18 -12.50
CA ARG A 172 -17.13 9.37 -12.18
C ARG A 172 -17.66 10.49 -13.07
N GLY A 173 -18.68 10.22 -13.86
CA GLY A 173 -19.36 11.20 -14.68
C GLY A 173 -19.96 12.34 -13.84
N ARG A 174 -20.26 13.44 -14.51
CA ARG A 174 -20.79 14.66 -13.88
C ARG A 174 -22.11 14.36 -13.18
N ASP A 175 -22.27 14.91 -11.98
CA ASP A 175 -23.54 14.95 -11.27
C ASP A 175 -24.17 16.32 -11.50
N ASP A 176 -25.40 16.38 -11.99
CA ASP A 176 -26.12 17.65 -12.23
C ASP A 176 -26.28 18.48 -10.96
N THR A 177 -26.15 17.85 -9.81
CA THR A 177 -26.28 18.48 -8.48
C THR A 177 -24.93 18.86 -7.86
N ASN A 178 -23.79 18.37 -8.38
CA ASN A 178 -22.48 18.59 -7.79
C ASN A 178 -21.48 19.14 -8.81
N THR A 179 -21.42 20.46 -8.88
CA THR A 179 -20.47 21.22 -9.73
C THR A 179 -19.00 21.13 -9.27
N SER A 180 -18.71 20.37 -8.20
CA SER A 180 -17.40 20.38 -7.56
C SER A 180 -16.28 19.64 -8.32
N PHE A 181 -16.57 19.00 -9.46
CA PHE A 181 -15.58 18.25 -10.22
C PHE A 181 -15.55 18.64 -11.69
N ASP A 182 -15.14 19.89 -11.95
CA ASP A 182 -14.78 20.29 -13.32
C ASP A 182 -13.46 19.60 -13.70
N ARG A 183 -13.58 18.44 -14.33
CA ARG A 183 -12.43 17.66 -14.80
C ARG A 183 -12.14 17.96 -16.25
N VAL A 184 -10.87 18.24 -16.50
CA VAL A 184 -10.34 18.46 -17.86
C VAL A 184 -9.09 17.58 -18.05
N THR A 185 -8.67 17.39 -19.29
CA THR A 185 -7.37 16.79 -19.61
C THR A 185 -6.22 17.69 -19.14
N LEU A 186 -4.98 17.22 -19.23
CA LEU A 186 -3.81 18.06 -18.94
C LEU A 186 -3.66 19.23 -19.90
N THR A 187 -4.28 19.16 -21.08
CA THR A 187 -4.36 20.24 -22.07
C THR A 187 -5.59 21.13 -21.92
N ASN A 188 -6.28 21.01 -20.78
CA ASN A 188 -7.48 21.78 -20.44
C ASN A 188 -8.70 21.52 -21.35
N GLU A 189 -8.73 20.40 -22.05
CA GLU A 189 -9.89 19.98 -22.85
C GLU A 189 -10.93 19.30 -21.94
N PRO A 190 -12.23 19.55 -22.14
CA PRO A 190 -13.28 18.88 -21.38
C PRO A 190 -13.20 17.37 -21.54
N MET A 191 -13.18 16.65 -20.43
CA MET A 191 -13.13 15.16 -20.46
C MET A 191 -14.43 14.53 -20.96
N GLN A 192 -15.54 15.27 -20.97
CA GLN A 192 -16.85 14.74 -21.28
C GLN A 192 -17.07 13.37 -20.56
N ASP A 193 -17.59 12.39 -21.28
CA ASP A 193 -17.85 11.05 -20.75
C ASP A 193 -16.85 9.99 -21.28
N ASP A 194 -15.77 10.43 -21.92
CA ASP A 194 -14.73 9.54 -22.45
C ASP A 194 -13.44 9.62 -21.63
N PRO A 195 -13.15 8.63 -20.77
CA PRO A 195 -11.89 8.59 -20.04
C PRO A 195 -10.67 8.36 -20.95
N GLY A 196 -10.87 7.96 -22.22
CA GLY A 196 -9.78 7.72 -23.18
C GLY A 196 -9.05 9.00 -23.60
N VAL A 197 -9.71 10.16 -23.49
CA VAL A 197 -9.07 11.46 -23.78
C VAL A 197 -8.00 11.83 -22.74
N ALA A 198 -8.03 11.20 -21.55
CA ALA A 198 -7.03 11.41 -20.51
C ALA A 198 -5.75 10.59 -20.73
N LEU A 199 -5.69 9.72 -21.74
CA LEU A 199 -4.49 8.90 -22.01
C LEU A 199 -3.34 9.78 -22.51
N ILE A 200 -2.18 9.63 -21.90
CA ILE A 200 -0.91 10.22 -22.36
C ILE A 200 -0.24 9.20 -23.29
N ARG A 201 -0.60 9.28 -24.57
CA ARG A 201 -0.33 8.23 -25.55
C ARG A 201 1.14 7.87 -25.70
N ASP A 202 2.04 8.86 -25.57
CA ASP A 202 3.51 8.65 -25.64
C ASP A 202 4.03 7.65 -24.59
N PHE A 203 3.23 7.40 -23.54
CA PHE A 203 3.55 6.48 -22.43
C PHE A 203 2.59 5.30 -22.35
N CYS A 204 1.88 5.02 -23.42
CA CYS A 204 1.00 3.87 -23.53
C CYS A 204 1.54 2.89 -24.56
N THR A 205 1.49 1.60 -24.27
CA THR A 205 1.61 0.59 -25.32
C THR A 205 0.47 0.79 -26.33
N ASP A 206 0.63 0.42 -27.58
CA ASP A 206 -0.46 0.50 -28.56
C ASP A 206 -1.58 -0.47 -28.18
N VAL A 207 -2.53 0.04 -27.42
CA VAL A 207 -3.63 -0.73 -26.81
C VAL A 207 -5.01 -0.30 -27.30
N ALA A 208 -5.08 0.57 -28.32
CA ALA A 208 -6.36 1.08 -28.79
C ALA A 208 -7.35 -0.04 -29.18
N SER A 209 -6.83 -1.19 -29.63
CA SER A 209 -7.62 -2.39 -29.94
C SER A 209 -7.89 -3.30 -28.74
N GLN A 210 -7.30 -3.03 -27.57
CA GLN A 210 -7.30 -3.92 -26.41
C GLN A 210 -8.11 -3.36 -25.23
N VAL A 211 -8.50 -2.10 -25.29
CA VAL A 211 -9.32 -1.45 -24.27
C VAL A 211 -10.66 -1.05 -24.84
N ARG A 212 -11.68 -1.20 -24.03
CA ARG A 212 -13.04 -0.75 -24.36
C ARG A 212 -13.55 0.19 -23.28
N LEU A 213 -14.42 1.09 -23.68
CA LEU A 213 -15.17 1.95 -22.77
C LEU A 213 -16.36 1.17 -22.22
N GLU A 214 -16.45 1.08 -20.89
CA GLU A 214 -17.63 0.57 -20.19
C GLU A 214 -18.26 1.69 -19.36
N ARG A 215 -19.59 1.72 -19.38
CA ARG A 215 -20.38 2.64 -18.58
C ARG A 215 -21.29 1.86 -17.64
N ILE A 216 -21.14 2.07 -16.33
CA ILE A 216 -22.01 1.48 -15.31
C ILE A 216 -22.57 2.64 -14.47
N GLY A 217 -23.82 3.00 -14.74
CA GLY A 217 -24.41 4.19 -14.16
C GLY A 217 -23.61 5.45 -14.52
N ARG A 218 -23.03 6.09 -13.51
CA ARG A 218 -22.19 7.30 -13.67
C ARG A 218 -20.70 7.01 -13.73
N ILE A 219 -20.31 5.75 -13.69
CA ILE A 219 -18.89 5.36 -13.76
C ILE A 219 -18.57 5.01 -15.19
N HIS A 220 -17.60 5.74 -15.76
CA HIS A 220 -17.05 5.49 -17.07
C HIS A 220 -15.66 4.91 -16.87
N SER A 221 -15.41 3.75 -17.45
CA SER A 221 -14.19 2.97 -17.22
C SER A 221 -13.53 2.58 -18.52
N LEU A 222 -12.22 2.71 -18.59
CA LEU A 222 -11.41 1.99 -19.56
C LEU A 222 -11.13 0.60 -19.00
N VAL A 223 -11.56 -0.40 -19.73
CA VAL A 223 -11.49 -1.80 -19.32
C VAL A 223 -10.68 -2.57 -20.35
N LEU A 224 -9.73 -3.36 -19.86
CA LEU A 224 -8.98 -4.28 -20.69
C LEU A 224 -9.89 -5.42 -21.15
N ASP A 225 -9.92 -5.68 -22.46
CA ASP A 225 -10.73 -6.76 -23.02
C ASP A 225 -10.31 -8.12 -22.42
N PRO A 226 -11.26 -8.96 -21.98
CA PRO A 226 -10.96 -10.27 -21.41
C PRO A 226 -10.15 -11.21 -22.32
N GLN A 227 -10.23 -10.99 -23.61
CA GLN A 227 -9.61 -11.87 -24.62
C GLN A 227 -8.30 -11.31 -25.20
N SER A 228 -7.96 -10.06 -24.86
CA SER A 228 -6.80 -9.36 -25.39
C SER A 228 -6.13 -8.57 -24.26
N PRO A 229 -4.82 -8.40 -24.24
CA PRO A 229 -3.75 -8.96 -25.08
C PRO A 229 -3.36 -10.39 -24.65
N PRO A 230 -2.30 -10.97 -25.24
CA PRO A 230 -1.70 -12.22 -24.77
C PRO A 230 -1.41 -12.18 -23.28
N LEU A 231 -1.54 -13.33 -22.58
CA LEU A 231 -1.55 -13.40 -21.12
C LEU A 231 -0.27 -12.90 -20.45
N ASP A 232 0.86 -12.99 -21.11
CA ASP A 232 2.20 -12.70 -20.56
C ASP A 232 2.85 -11.44 -21.15
N GLU A 233 2.21 -10.82 -22.14
CA GLU A 233 2.74 -9.62 -22.77
C GLU A 233 2.56 -8.39 -21.86
N PRO A 234 3.65 -7.66 -21.54
CA PRO A 234 3.56 -6.49 -20.69
C PRO A 234 2.95 -5.30 -21.44
N MET A 235 2.16 -4.51 -20.73
CA MET A 235 1.53 -3.30 -21.24
C MET A 235 1.80 -2.13 -20.33
N ASP A 236 1.87 -0.94 -20.91
CA ASP A 236 2.03 0.32 -20.21
C ASP A 236 0.84 1.24 -20.48
N PHE A 237 0.38 1.91 -19.42
CA PHE A 237 -0.68 2.91 -19.50
C PHE A 237 -0.30 4.14 -18.69
N ALA A 238 -0.56 5.30 -19.26
CA ALA A 238 -0.44 6.55 -18.54
C ALA A 238 -1.64 7.45 -18.84
N PHE A 239 -2.15 8.12 -17.81
CA PHE A 239 -3.22 9.10 -17.94
C PHE A 239 -3.02 10.29 -17.04
N GLY A 240 -3.59 11.40 -17.47
CA GLY A 240 -3.54 12.64 -16.73
C GLY A 240 -4.82 13.44 -16.86
N LEU A 241 -5.26 13.99 -15.73
CA LEU A 241 -6.43 14.87 -15.67
C LEU A 241 -6.22 15.97 -14.63
N ILE A 242 -6.95 17.04 -14.77
CA ILE A 242 -7.00 18.14 -13.80
C ILE A 242 -8.40 18.21 -13.21
N ASN A 243 -8.46 18.30 -11.88
CA ASN A 243 -9.61 18.76 -11.14
C ASN A 243 -9.40 20.26 -10.84
N LEU A 244 -10.11 21.12 -11.54
CA LEU A 244 -9.89 22.58 -11.50
C LEU A 244 -10.20 23.20 -10.15
N ARG A 245 -11.09 22.58 -9.36
CA ARG A 245 -11.55 23.10 -8.06
C ARG A 245 -11.47 22.03 -6.98
N PHE A 246 -10.25 21.52 -6.78
CA PHE A 246 -10.04 20.39 -5.88
C PHE A 246 -10.32 20.73 -4.40
N THR A 247 -9.79 21.87 -3.92
CA THR A 247 -9.95 22.29 -2.52
C THR A 247 -9.85 23.81 -2.39
N SER A 248 -10.19 24.33 -1.21
CA SER A 248 -9.94 25.72 -0.86
C SER A 248 -8.44 25.96 -0.65
N ARG A 249 -7.99 27.18 -0.98
CA ARG A 249 -6.59 27.60 -0.79
C ARG A 249 -6.28 27.89 0.68
N ARG A 250 -7.29 28.32 1.43
CA ARG A 250 -7.15 28.72 2.83
C ARG A 250 -8.00 27.80 3.72
N GLU A 251 -7.61 27.72 4.98
CA GLU A 251 -8.46 27.06 5.97
C GLU A 251 -9.80 27.79 6.11
N THR A 252 -10.83 27.00 6.40
CA THR A 252 -12.17 27.48 6.72
C THR A 252 -12.50 27.02 8.14
N GLU A 253 -13.65 27.47 8.67
CA GLU A 253 -14.12 26.99 9.98
C GLU A 253 -14.24 25.46 10.05
N THR A 254 -14.57 24.83 8.92
CA THR A 254 -14.84 23.39 8.83
C THR A 254 -13.72 22.58 8.15
N THR A 255 -12.75 23.21 7.51
CA THR A 255 -11.73 22.52 6.72
C THR A 255 -10.36 23.14 6.96
N LYS A 256 -9.51 22.45 7.70
CA LYS A 256 -8.13 22.87 8.00
C LYS A 256 -7.08 22.11 7.19
N TRP A 257 -7.48 21.02 6.57
CA TRP A 257 -6.61 20.11 5.87
C TRP A 257 -7.17 19.74 4.52
N THR A 258 -6.31 19.44 3.59
CA THR A 258 -6.64 18.76 2.35
C THR A 258 -5.90 17.44 2.27
N ALA A 259 -6.46 16.48 1.57
CA ALA A 259 -5.83 15.19 1.40
C ALA A 259 -5.85 14.77 -0.09
N THR A 260 -4.75 14.23 -0.52
CA THR A 260 -4.67 13.50 -1.79
C THR A 260 -4.59 12.02 -1.47
N SER A 261 -5.34 11.19 -2.17
CA SER A 261 -5.38 9.77 -1.90
C SER A 261 -5.11 8.93 -3.14
N TYR A 262 -4.57 7.75 -2.93
CA TYR A 262 -4.40 6.74 -3.95
C TYR A 262 -4.60 5.35 -3.34
N THR A 263 -5.31 4.48 -4.06
CA THR A 263 -5.54 3.10 -3.63
C THR A 263 -4.94 2.14 -4.65
N VAL A 264 -4.06 1.27 -4.19
CA VAL A 264 -3.49 0.20 -5.03
C VAL A 264 -4.55 -0.90 -5.18
N THR A 265 -5.04 -1.12 -6.40
CA THR A 265 -6.14 -2.06 -6.67
C THR A 265 -5.68 -3.42 -7.16
N ARG A 266 -4.41 -3.58 -7.49
CA ARG A 266 -3.83 -4.80 -8.05
C ARG A 266 -2.47 -5.13 -7.46
N ALA A 267 -2.00 -6.36 -7.67
CA ALA A 267 -0.67 -6.75 -7.26
C ALA A 267 0.38 -5.87 -7.97
N THR A 268 1.04 -5.00 -7.22
CA THR A 268 2.02 -4.03 -7.71
C THR A 268 3.37 -4.30 -7.05
N ARG A 269 4.45 -4.36 -7.83
CA ARG A 269 5.78 -4.59 -7.27
C ARG A 269 6.36 -3.33 -6.63
N VAL A 270 6.24 -2.17 -7.32
CA VAL A 270 6.71 -0.89 -6.81
C VAL A 270 5.64 0.18 -7.01
N LEU A 271 5.26 0.86 -5.94
CA LEU A 271 4.44 2.06 -5.97
C LEU A 271 5.33 3.27 -5.75
N LEU A 272 5.26 4.24 -6.67
CA LEU A 272 5.77 5.59 -6.50
C LEU A 272 4.59 6.53 -6.29
N ARG A 273 4.63 7.30 -5.22
CA ARG A 273 3.76 8.47 -5.06
C ARG A 273 4.60 9.72 -5.02
N GLU A 274 4.19 10.71 -5.78
CA GLU A 274 4.74 12.05 -5.70
C GLU A 274 3.62 13.05 -5.46
N VAL A 275 3.89 14.03 -4.61
CA VAL A 275 3.06 15.20 -4.42
C VAL A 275 3.94 16.41 -4.69
N LEU A 276 3.51 17.23 -5.65
CA LEU A 276 4.16 18.49 -5.98
C LEU A 276 3.21 19.63 -5.61
N VAL A 277 3.72 20.57 -4.85
CA VAL A 277 2.92 21.64 -4.26
C VAL A 277 3.46 22.97 -4.78
N HIS A 278 2.62 23.72 -5.47
CA HIS A 278 3.02 25.02 -6.04
C HIS A 278 3.30 26.04 -4.93
N ARG A 279 4.50 26.59 -4.91
CA ARG A 279 5.00 27.45 -3.83
C ARG A 279 4.19 28.73 -3.65
N ALA A 280 3.74 29.36 -4.73
CA ALA A 280 2.89 30.55 -4.64
C ALA A 280 1.49 30.24 -4.07
N THR A 281 1.04 29.00 -4.10
CA THR A 281 -0.27 28.59 -3.58
C THR A 281 -0.24 28.30 -2.08
N PHE A 282 0.78 27.56 -1.62
CA PHE A 282 0.88 27.08 -0.24
C PHE A 282 2.05 27.70 0.55
N GLY A 283 2.83 28.60 -0.06
CA GLY A 283 4.10 29.02 0.51
C GLY A 283 5.12 27.89 0.53
N GLU A 284 6.11 27.98 1.40
CA GLU A 284 7.07 26.90 1.62
C GLU A 284 6.41 25.83 2.49
N VAL A 285 6.11 24.66 1.88
CA VAL A 285 5.50 23.54 2.63
C VAL A 285 6.56 22.86 3.46
N SER A 286 6.44 23.00 4.77
CA SER A 286 7.31 22.26 5.68
C SER A 286 6.98 20.76 5.65
N PRO A 287 7.98 19.87 5.65
CA PRO A 287 7.75 18.41 5.82
C PRO A 287 6.91 18.07 7.06
N ALA A 288 6.95 18.92 8.10
CA ALA A 288 6.16 18.76 9.31
C ALA A 288 4.66 19.02 9.11
N SER A 289 4.28 19.77 8.06
CA SER A 289 2.88 20.03 7.70
C SER A 289 2.31 19.04 6.69
N LEU A 290 3.11 18.06 6.28
CA LEU A 290 2.72 17.03 5.32
C LEU A 290 2.99 15.66 5.95
N PHE A 291 1.98 14.82 6.02
CA PHE A 291 2.15 13.48 6.55
C PHE A 291 1.30 12.45 5.80
N THR A 292 1.75 11.21 5.82
CA THR A 292 1.08 10.07 5.19
C THR A 292 0.28 9.29 6.20
N VAL A 293 -0.90 8.87 5.78
CA VAL A 293 -1.72 7.89 6.49
C VAL A 293 -2.10 6.79 5.51
N ASP A 294 -1.71 5.57 5.82
CA ASP A 294 -2.21 4.41 5.11
C ASP A 294 -3.38 3.81 5.88
N SER A 295 -4.52 3.66 5.22
CA SER A 295 -5.75 3.19 5.85
C SER A 295 -6.52 2.22 4.96
N THR A 296 -7.42 1.45 5.57
CA THR A 296 -8.40 0.69 4.81
C THR A 296 -9.48 1.63 4.25
N PRO A 297 -10.02 1.39 3.04
CA PRO A 297 -11.03 2.26 2.42
C PRO A 297 -12.35 2.41 3.21
N MET A 298 -12.55 1.59 4.23
CA MET A 298 -13.75 1.62 5.09
C MET A 298 -13.81 2.84 6.00
N VAL A 299 -12.68 3.48 6.26
CA VAL A 299 -12.62 4.70 7.06
C VAL A 299 -12.72 5.89 6.11
N GLN A 300 -13.85 6.59 6.13
CA GLN A 300 -13.94 7.88 5.44
C GLN A 300 -13.17 8.91 6.27
N PRO A 301 -12.19 9.62 5.67
CA PRO A 301 -11.56 10.71 6.37
C PRO A 301 -12.60 11.78 6.66
N GLU A 302 -12.72 12.16 7.93
CA GLU A 302 -13.44 13.38 8.24
C GLU A 302 -12.69 14.55 7.62
N LEU A 303 -13.40 15.48 6.98
CA LEU A 303 -12.81 16.61 6.25
C LEU A 303 -11.95 17.56 7.12
N ASN A 304 -11.92 17.34 8.42
CA ASN A 304 -11.22 18.15 9.40
C ASN A 304 -9.78 17.72 9.71
N GLY A 305 -9.29 16.68 9.04
CA GLY A 305 -7.93 16.20 9.23
C GLY A 305 -7.86 14.68 9.35
N PRO A 306 -6.64 14.15 9.54
CA PRO A 306 -6.44 12.73 9.71
C PRO A 306 -7.08 12.24 11.00
N ASP A 307 -7.68 11.06 10.96
CA ASP A 307 -8.29 10.44 12.14
C ASP A 307 -7.27 10.33 13.29
N PRO A 308 -7.44 11.08 14.37
CA PRO A 308 -6.53 11.05 15.50
C PRO A 308 -6.58 9.72 16.25
N THR A 309 -7.64 8.93 16.07
CA THR A 309 -7.79 7.63 16.75
C THR A 309 -6.97 6.54 16.09
N GLY A 310 -6.52 6.77 14.85
CA GLY A 310 -5.74 5.79 14.07
C GLY A 310 -6.54 4.55 13.66
N ARG A 311 -7.88 4.62 13.67
CA ARG A 311 -8.73 3.50 13.24
C ARG A 311 -8.46 3.15 11.79
N GLY A 312 -8.31 1.87 11.50
CA GLY A 312 -8.04 1.39 10.15
C GLY A 312 -6.63 1.71 9.62
N ARG A 313 -5.76 2.31 10.42
CA ARG A 313 -4.37 2.55 10.03
C ARG A 313 -3.65 1.25 9.69
N VAL A 314 -2.89 1.31 8.63
CA VAL A 314 -2.01 0.22 8.16
C VAL A 314 -0.59 0.77 8.12
N ASP A 315 0.36 0.08 8.72
CA ASP A 315 1.77 0.47 8.65
C ASP A 315 2.42 -0.23 7.44
N GLN A 316 2.82 0.55 6.45
CA GLN A 316 3.60 0.07 5.32
C GLN A 316 5.12 0.32 5.50
N GLY A 317 5.51 0.96 6.59
CA GLY A 317 6.91 1.19 6.95
C GLY A 317 7.62 2.31 6.21
N GLU A 318 6.94 2.94 5.26
CA GLU A 318 7.52 3.99 4.41
C GLU A 318 6.83 5.33 4.68
N GLY A 319 7.59 6.42 4.63
CA GLY A 319 7.11 7.78 4.78
C GLY A 319 7.46 8.66 3.58
N MET A 320 6.76 9.77 3.45
CA MET A 320 7.10 10.78 2.45
C MET A 320 8.44 11.44 2.77
N VAL A 321 9.26 11.64 1.74
CA VAL A 321 10.56 12.30 1.80
C VAL A 321 10.50 13.57 0.96
N ALA A 322 10.97 14.69 1.51
CA ALA A 322 11.15 15.92 0.76
C ALA A 322 12.30 15.76 -0.25
N MET A 323 12.02 16.03 -1.51
CA MET A 323 12.95 15.93 -2.62
C MET A 323 13.50 17.30 -3.07
N GLY A 324 13.05 18.38 -2.43
CA GLY A 324 13.37 19.76 -2.84
C GLY A 324 12.51 20.23 -4.00
N GLN A 325 13.03 21.18 -4.79
CA GLN A 325 12.30 21.82 -5.88
C GLN A 325 12.35 20.99 -7.16
N GLY A 326 11.21 20.82 -7.78
CA GLY A 326 11.09 20.18 -9.08
C GLY A 326 11.77 18.82 -9.17
N TYR A 327 12.46 18.61 -10.27
CA TYR A 327 13.13 17.34 -10.56
C TYR A 327 14.68 17.45 -10.55
N ARG A 328 15.23 18.49 -9.89
CA ARG A 328 16.69 18.69 -9.75
C ARG A 328 17.34 17.56 -8.93
N THR A 329 16.67 17.13 -7.86
CA THR A 329 17.15 16.01 -7.05
C THR A 329 16.63 14.70 -7.61
N ARG A 330 17.53 13.77 -7.88
CA ARG A 330 17.17 12.42 -8.33
C ARG A 330 16.90 11.50 -7.14
N GLY A 331 16.05 10.51 -7.36
CA GLY A 331 15.85 9.40 -6.43
C GLY A 331 17.01 8.40 -6.47
N LYS A 332 16.88 7.32 -5.73
CA LYS A 332 17.80 6.20 -5.83
C LYS A 332 17.67 5.53 -7.22
N PRO A 333 18.71 4.82 -7.69
CA PRO A 333 18.61 4.07 -8.92
C PRO A 333 17.37 3.18 -8.97
N GLY A 334 16.57 3.30 -10.04
CA GLY A 334 15.32 2.58 -10.21
C GLY A 334 14.07 3.27 -9.63
N GLU A 335 14.21 4.39 -8.91
CA GLU A 335 13.08 5.18 -8.41
C GLU A 335 12.63 6.29 -9.35
N ASP A 336 13.42 6.60 -10.37
CA ASP A 336 13.16 7.72 -11.30
C ASP A 336 12.39 7.29 -12.57
N PHE A 337 11.76 6.11 -12.56
CA PHE A 337 11.07 5.56 -13.73
C PHE A 337 9.91 6.44 -14.23
N ALA A 338 9.29 7.22 -13.35
CA ALA A 338 8.18 8.09 -13.70
C ALA A 338 8.58 9.55 -14.01
N VAL A 339 9.87 9.89 -13.91
CA VAL A 339 10.34 11.26 -14.17
C VAL A 339 10.04 11.72 -15.62
N PRO A 340 10.26 10.91 -16.67
CA PRO A 340 9.91 11.33 -18.02
C PRO A 340 8.41 11.67 -18.18
N LEU A 341 7.54 10.84 -17.58
CA LEU A 341 6.10 11.11 -17.58
C LEU A 341 5.75 12.39 -16.82
N ALA A 342 6.38 12.60 -15.66
CA ALA A 342 6.15 13.80 -14.87
C ALA A 342 6.54 15.08 -15.64
N LEU A 343 7.72 15.09 -16.26
CA LEU A 343 8.18 16.22 -17.07
C LEU A 343 7.23 16.46 -18.24
N ARG A 344 6.79 15.41 -18.94
CA ARG A 344 5.79 15.53 -20.00
C ARG A 344 4.46 16.11 -19.49
N ALA A 345 4.03 15.71 -18.31
CA ALA A 345 2.84 16.28 -17.69
C ALA A 345 3.00 17.77 -17.40
N PHE A 346 4.15 18.22 -16.93
CA PHE A 346 4.43 19.64 -16.70
C PHE A 346 4.44 20.46 -18.01
N GLU A 347 4.99 19.89 -19.08
CA GLU A 347 4.89 20.52 -20.42
C GLU A 347 3.42 20.70 -20.84
N LEU A 348 2.57 19.68 -20.67
CA LEU A 348 1.15 19.74 -21.00
C LEU A 348 0.38 20.72 -20.11
N LEU A 349 0.75 20.83 -18.83
CA LEU A 349 0.18 21.76 -17.87
C LEU A 349 0.62 23.22 -18.13
N GLY A 350 1.71 23.45 -18.86
CA GLY A 350 2.29 24.78 -19.09
C GLY A 350 2.94 25.40 -17.85
N HIS A 351 3.43 24.57 -16.92
CA HIS A 351 4.08 25.01 -15.69
C HIS A 351 5.55 24.58 -15.65
N ASP A 352 6.40 25.39 -14.99
CA ASP A 352 7.76 25.00 -14.67
C ASP A 352 7.78 24.12 -13.42
N PRO A 353 8.28 22.87 -13.47
CA PRO A 353 8.38 22.02 -12.30
C PRO A 353 9.19 22.63 -11.16
N ASP A 354 10.09 23.55 -11.43
CA ASP A 354 10.90 24.25 -10.42
C ASP A 354 10.10 25.24 -9.55
N GLU A 355 8.86 25.54 -9.91
CA GLU A 355 7.93 26.32 -9.09
C GLU A 355 7.29 25.50 -7.96
N PHE A 356 7.56 24.19 -7.90
CA PHE A 356 6.93 23.24 -6.99
C PHE A 356 7.92 22.64 -6.00
N ASP A 357 7.49 22.50 -4.76
CA ASP A 357 8.15 21.64 -3.79
C ASP A 357 7.67 20.19 -3.99
N ARG A 358 8.62 19.25 -4.10
CA ARG A 358 8.35 17.85 -4.39
C ARG A 358 8.56 16.95 -3.18
N PHE A 359 7.60 16.08 -2.96
CA PHE A 359 7.62 15.04 -1.94
C PHE A 359 7.41 13.69 -2.59
N ARG A 360 8.14 12.68 -2.12
CA ARG A 360 8.13 11.33 -2.71
C ARG A 360 7.98 10.26 -1.65
N LEU A 361 7.18 9.25 -1.98
CA LEU A 361 7.05 7.98 -1.26
C LEU A 361 7.26 6.84 -2.25
N VAL A 362 8.11 5.88 -1.90
CA VAL A 362 8.31 4.65 -2.68
C VAL A 362 8.03 3.46 -1.78
N VAL A 363 7.13 2.58 -2.21
CA VAL A 363 6.77 1.37 -1.47
C VAL A 363 6.99 0.15 -2.35
N GLU A 364 7.89 -0.74 -1.94
CA GLU A 364 8.00 -2.05 -2.56
C GLU A 364 6.92 -3.00 -2.04
N TYR A 365 6.21 -3.64 -2.97
CA TYR A 365 5.10 -4.55 -2.69
C TYR A 365 4.01 -3.86 -1.83
N PRO A 366 3.42 -2.74 -2.27
CA PRO A 366 2.36 -2.07 -1.52
C PRO A 366 1.21 -3.04 -1.26
N LEU A 367 0.58 -2.89 -0.09
CA LEU A 367 -0.57 -3.71 0.25
C LEU A 367 -1.75 -3.38 -0.66
N PRO A 368 -2.34 -4.37 -1.34
CA PRO A 368 -3.52 -4.16 -2.17
C PRO A 368 -4.70 -3.67 -1.33
N LEU A 369 -5.55 -2.83 -1.92
CA LEU A 369 -6.74 -2.24 -1.30
C LEU A 369 -6.46 -1.35 -0.08
N VAL A 370 -5.21 -0.98 0.14
CA VAL A 370 -4.85 0.05 1.11
C VAL A 370 -4.87 1.40 0.41
N ARG A 371 -5.56 2.36 1.04
CA ARG A 371 -5.56 3.76 0.63
C ARG A 371 -4.38 4.45 1.29
N SER A 372 -3.50 4.99 0.49
CA SER A 372 -2.44 5.87 0.94
C SER A 372 -2.89 7.32 0.77
N GLU A 373 -2.93 8.08 1.86
CA GLU A 373 -3.35 9.47 1.91
C GLU A 373 -2.18 10.35 2.27
N VAL A 374 -2.07 11.47 1.57
CA VAL A 374 -1.13 12.54 1.91
C VAL A 374 -1.95 13.74 2.36
N TRP A 375 -1.80 14.11 3.61
CA TRP A 375 -2.49 15.23 4.23
C TRP A 375 -1.61 16.47 4.21
N ILE A 376 -2.17 17.59 3.80
CA ILE A 376 -1.50 18.88 3.70
C ILE A 376 -2.33 19.89 4.47
N ARG A 377 -1.70 20.63 5.38
CA ARG A 377 -2.39 21.69 6.10
C ARG A 377 -2.59 22.89 5.17
N LEU A 378 -3.80 23.42 5.19
CA LEU A 378 -4.13 24.65 4.46
C LEU A 378 -3.53 25.87 5.19
N ASN A 379 -3.30 26.94 4.45
CA ASN A 379 -2.88 28.21 5.02
C ASN A 379 -4.03 28.83 5.82
N ALA A 380 -3.70 29.53 6.91
CA ALA A 380 -4.65 30.31 7.70
C ALA A 380 -5.23 31.49 6.91
#